data_166a080738847f3780b18131df7aa98f
#
_entry.id   166a080738847f3780b18131df7aa98f
#
_cell.length_a   1.000
_cell.length_b   1.000
_cell.length_c   1.000
_cell.angle_alpha   90.00
_cell.angle_beta   90.00
_cell.angle_gamma   90.00
#
_symmetry.space_group_name_H-M   'P 1'
#
loop_
_entity.id
_entity.type
_entity.pdbx_description
1 polymer ?
#
loop_
_entity_poly.entity_id
_entity_poly.type
_entity_poly.pdbx_seq_one_letter_code
_entity_poly.pdbx_strand_id
1 'polypeptide(L)'
;MSENRRVVVTGIGAITPLGNNVADTWNGLKNGKNGIAPITLFDTEKYKAKLAAEVKDFDPKEYLEINDVLRTDRYAQFAVAAAQQAVDESGVEGTVEPERFAVIFGTGIGGIGTFETEHTKLMEKGPRRGSPLFVPMMIGNMAAGMIAIRHDCRGSAMPAVTACASGSNAIGEAMRLVRHGYADAVITGGAEAAIVPSAIAGFVNMKALSTSENPDEASLPFDKRRGGFVIGEGAVALVLEEYEHAKARGAKIYGEVCGYGSTCDAHHITAPHPDARGGAQAMMDAMKEAGYTDTDTVYVNAHGTGTPMNDVIETAAIKKALGEDNAKKAYVSSTKSMTGHMLGAAGAIEALACLFALNEGVIPPTIHLDEQDENCDLNCVPNTAVEADITLALSNSLGFGGHNACLAFRKV
;
A
#
# COMPACT_ATOMS: atom_id res chain seq x y z
N MET A 1 -8.83 -26.96 18.92
CA MET A 1 -8.36 -25.84 18.12
C MET A 1 -9.42 -24.77 18.29
N SER A 2 -9.10 -23.60 18.81
CA SER A 2 -10.06 -22.48 18.89
C SER A 2 -10.53 -22.18 17.46
N GLU A 3 -11.84 -21.96 17.27
CA GLU A 3 -12.36 -21.42 16.01
C GLU A 3 -11.53 -20.20 15.59
N ASN A 4 -11.17 -20.12 14.31
CA ASN A 4 -10.48 -18.96 13.78
C ASN A 4 -11.39 -17.73 13.95
N ARG A 5 -10.88 -16.69 14.64
CA ARG A 5 -11.59 -15.43 14.83
C ARG A 5 -11.71 -14.70 13.50
N ARG A 6 -12.85 -14.07 13.26
CA ARG A 6 -13.05 -13.17 12.12
C ARG A 6 -12.36 -11.83 12.40
N VAL A 7 -11.82 -11.20 11.35
CA VAL A 7 -11.03 -9.97 11.48
C VAL A 7 -11.63 -8.90 10.58
N VAL A 8 -12.04 -7.79 11.18
CA VAL A 8 -12.73 -6.71 10.48
C VAL A 8 -11.95 -5.39 10.55
N VAL A 9 -12.20 -4.52 9.60
CA VAL A 9 -11.64 -3.17 9.55
C VAL A 9 -12.63 -2.20 10.16
N THR A 10 -12.24 -1.53 11.25
CA THR A 10 -13.11 -0.60 11.98
C THR A 10 -12.71 0.86 11.84
N GLY A 11 -11.51 1.14 11.38
CA GLY A 11 -11.04 2.51 11.10
C GLY A 11 -10.03 2.54 9.98
N ILE A 12 -10.02 3.64 9.24
CA ILE A 12 -9.11 3.90 8.11
C ILE A 12 -8.60 5.33 8.19
N GLY A 13 -7.32 5.56 7.91
CA GLY A 13 -6.73 6.88 7.77
C GLY A 13 -5.82 6.93 6.56
N ALA A 14 -5.70 8.09 5.92
CA ALA A 14 -4.97 8.23 4.66
C ALA A 14 -4.29 9.59 4.52
N ILE A 15 -3.04 9.57 4.12
CA ILE A 15 -2.23 10.70 3.66
C ILE A 15 -1.66 10.30 2.31
N THR A 16 -2.16 10.87 1.21
CA THR A 16 -1.86 10.37 -0.15
C THR A 16 -1.70 11.53 -1.14
N PRO A 17 -1.17 11.26 -2.35
CA PRO A 17 -1.12 12.28 -3.41
C PRO A 17 -2.50 12.80 -3.85
N LEU A 18 -3.58 12.09 -3.52
CA LEU A 18 -4.95 12.46 -3.88
C LEU A 18 -5.66 13.28 -2.81
N GLY A 19 -5.19 13.21 -1.55
CA GLY A 19 -5.72 13.95 -0.41
C GLY A 19 -5.13 13.49 0.92
N ASN A 20 -5.27 14.32 1.95
CA ASN A 20 -4.75 14.08 3.29
C ASN A 20 -5.80 13.50 4.26
N ASN A 21 -6.83 12.87 3.73
CA ASN A 21 -7.84 12.11 4.43
C ASN A 21 -8.46 11.03 3.54
N VAL A 22 -9.23 10.14 4.14
CA VAL A 22 -9.87 9.01 3.45
C VAL A 22 -10.88 9.47 2.39
N ALA A 23 -11.70 10.47 2.72
CA ALA A 23 -12.77 10.94 1.82
C ALA A 23 -12.20 11.53 0.52
N ASP A 24 -11.19 12.39 0.62
CA ASP A 24 -10.53 12.99 -0.54
C ASP A 24 -9.76 11.94 -1.35
N THR A 25 -9.08 11.01 -0.67
CA THR A 25 -8.36 9.90 -1.30
C THR A 25 -9.32 9.04 -2.11
N TRP A 26 -10.43 8.58 -1.51
CA TRP A 26 -11.42 7.76 -2.21
C TRP A 26 -12.11 8.51 -3.34
N ASN A 27 -12.51 9.77 -3.10
CA ASN A 27 -13.08 10.60 -4.16
C ASN A 27 -12.11 10.79 -5.34
N GLY A 28 -10.81 10.95 -5.06
CA GLY A 28 -9.78 11.00 -6.10
C GLY A 28 -9.70 9.69 -6.89
N LEU A 29 -9.68 8.54 -6.20
CA LEU A 29 -9.60 7.22 -6.83
C LEU A 29 -10.80 6.94 -7.74
N LYS A 30 -12.02 7.10 -7.25
CA LYS A 30 -13.23 6.78 -8.04
C LYS A 30 -13.48 7.73 -9.20
N ASN A 31 -12.97 8.98 -9.12
CA ASN A 31 -13.12 9.95 -10.19
C ASN A 31 -11.91 10.00 -11.15
N GLY A 32 -10.95 9.11 -11.02
CA GLY A 32 -9.79 9.06 -11.92
C GLY A 32 -8.86 10.28 -11.80
N LYS A 33 -8.70 10.86 -10.58
CA LYS A 33 -7.83 12.03 -10.38
C LYS A 33 -6.37 11.63 -10.54
N ASN A 34 -5.64 12.27 -11.46
CA ASN A 34 -4.21 12.10 -11.59
C ASN A 34 -3.46 12.85 -10.47
N GLY A 35 -2.75 12.12 -9.61
CA GLY A 35 -1.91 12.68 -8.54
C GLY A 35 -0.47 12.97 -8.98
N ILE A 36 -0.09 12.57 -10.20
CA ILE A 36 1.27 12.70 -10.73
C ILE A 36 1.49 14.13 -11.23
N ALA A 37 2.64 14.70 -10.86
CA ALA A 37 3.04 16.07 -11.23
C ALA A 37 4.57 16.18 -11.26
N PRO A 38 5.14 17.27 -11.76
CA PRO A 38 6.57 17.55 -11.62
C PRO A 38 7.02 17.52 -10.16
N ILE A 39 8.18 16.89 -9.91
CA ILE A 39 8.79 16.84 -8.58
C ILE A 39 9.11 18.25 -8.10
N THR A 40 8.68 18.58 -6.87
CA THR A 40 8.94 19.88 -6.24
C THR A 40 9.89 19.79 -5.04
N LEU A 41 10.15 18.59 -4.51
CA LEU A 41 10.95 18.36 -3.31
C LEU A 41 12.45 18.60 -3.51
N PHE A 42 12.94 18.55 -4.77
CA PHE A 42 14.33 18.86 -5.12
C PHE A 42 14.45 19.24 -6.61
N ASP A 43 15.60 19.80 -6.98
CA ASP A 43 15.89 20.17 -8.38
C ASP A 43 16.13 18.93 -9.25
N THR A 44 15.29 18.77 -10.28
CA THR A 44 15.30 17.63 -11.21
C THR A 44 16.02 17.88 -12.52
N GLU A 45 16.69 19.02 -12.73
CA GLU A 45 17.33 19.38 -14.01
C GLU A 45 18.24 18.26 -14.54
N LYS A 46 19.01 17.63 -13.63
CA LYS A 46 19.96 16.56 -13.98
C LYS A 46 19.35 15.15 -14.02
N TYR A 47 18.06 14.99 -13.69
CA TYR A 47 17.40 13.69 -13.59
C TYR A 47 16.59 13.39 -14.85
N LYS A 48 16.58 12.12 -15.28
CA LYS A 48 15.75 11.67 -16.40
C LYS A 48 14.28 11.54 -16.00
N ALA A 49 14.00 11.05 -14.78
CA ALA A 49 12.65 11.04 -14.23
C ALA A 49 12.40 12.36 -13.50
N LYS A 50 11.36 13.07 -13.89
CA LYS A 50 11.02 14.41 -13.39
C LYS A 50 9.66 14.48 -12.73
N LEU A 51 8.91 13.37 -12.76
CA LEU A 51 7.56 13.27 -12.26
C LEU A 51 7.50 12.34 -11.04
N ALA A 52 6.63 12.70 -10.10
CA ALA A 52 6.28 11.88 -8.94
C ALA A 52 4.84 12.19 -8.50
N ALA A 53 4.30 11.31 -7.65
CA ALA A 53 3.04 11.58 -6.96
C ALA A 53 3.36 11.98 -5.51
N GLU A 54 3.54 13.28 -5.29
CA GLU A 54 3.86 13.87 -3.99
C GLU A 54 2.60 14.10 -3.15
N VAL A 55 2.71 13.93 -1.84
CA VAL A 55 1.71 14.40 -0.88
C VAL A 55 1.78 15.92 -0.81
N LYS A 56 0.64 16.58 -1.03
CA LYS A 56 0.50 18.04 -1.08
C LYS A 56 -0.15 18.55 0.20
N ASP A 57 0.21 19.78 0.60
CA ASP A 57 -0.44 20.52 1.70
C ASP A 57 -0.51 19.75 3.05
N PHE A 58 0.48 18.89 3.31
CA PHE A 58 0.59 18.16 4.57
C PHE A 58 1.39 18.96 5.60
N ASP A 59 0.75 19.37 6.69
CA ASP A 59 1.44 19.91 7.86
C ASP A 59 1.52 18.85 8.97
N PRO A 60 2.71 18.30 9.27
CA PRO A 60 2.85 17.31 10.33
C PRO A 60 2.49 17.84 11.72
N LYS A 61 2.44 19.17 11.93
CA LYS A 61 2.08 19.78 13.22
C LYS A 61 0.60 19.63 13.56
N GLU A 62 -0.25 19.28 12.60
CA GLU A 62 -1.64 18.93 12.89
C GLU A 62 -1.76 17.63 13.67
N TYR A 63 -0.71 16.77 13.61
CA TYR A 63 -0.70 15.42 14.21
C TYR A 63 0.40 15.23 15.26
N LEU A 64 1.48 15.97 15.19
CA LEU A 64 2.68 15.78 16.00
C LEU A 64 3.09 17.09 16.67
N GLU A 65 3.58 16.99 17.90
CA GLU A 65 4.23 18.11 18.56
C GLU A 65 5.49 18.55 17.78
N ILE A 66 5.82 19.82 17.84
CA ILE A 66 6.91 20.42 17.07
C ILE A 66 8.27 19.71 17.31
N ASN A 67 8.49 19.24 18.56
CA ASN A 67 9.69 18.49 18.91
C ASN A 67 9.74 17.10 18.26
N ASP A 68 8.58 16.47 18.04
CA ASP A 68 8.48 15.16 17.41
C ASP A 68 8.62 15.29 15.90
N VAL A 69 8.09 16.35 15.30
CA VAL A 69 8.33 16.67 13.88
C VAL A 69 9.83 16.77 13.58
N LEU A 70 10.62 17.43 14.47
CA LEU A 70 12.05 17.58 14.30
C LEU A 70 12.87 16.31 14.54
N ARG A 71 12.25 15.27 15.10
CA ARG A 71 12.91 14.01 15.50
C ARG A 71 12.45 12.80 14.68
N THR A 72 11.67 13.03 13.63
CA THR A 72 11.08 11.98 12.80
C THR A 72 11.32 12.24 11.32
N ASP A 73 11.50 11.16 10.57
CA ASP A 73 11.52 11.23 9.11
C ASP A 73 10.08 11.38 8.57
N ARG A 74 9.96 11.94 7.37
CA ARG A 74 8.70 12.20 6.68
C ARG A 74 7.81 10.95 6.57
N TYR A 75 8.38 9.77 6.30
CA TYR A 75 7.57 8.53 6.22
C TYR A 75 6.89 8.19 7.54
N ALA A 76 7.58 8.41 8.67
CA ALA A 76 7.03 8.18 9.99
C ALA A 76 5.97 9.25 10.37
N GLN A 77 6.15 10.48 9.92
CA GLN A 77 5.14 11.55 10.08
C GLN A 77 3.84 11.19 9.36
N PHE A 78 3.92 10.70 8.10
CA PHE A 78 2.76 10.20 7.36
C PHE A 78 2.10 9.02 8.09
N ALA A 79 2.90 8.06 8.58
CA ALA A 79 2.39 6.89 9.28
C ALA A 79 1.61 7.27 10.55
N VAL A 80 2.16 8.18 11.37
CA VAL A 80 1.50 8.65 12.61
C VAL A 80 0.22 9.40 12.28
N ALA A 81 0.22 10.26 11.26
CA ALA A 81 -0.97 11.01 10.85
C ALA A 81 -2.09 10.08 10.36
N ALA A 82 -1.76 9.14 9.48
CA ALA A 82 -2.74 8.16 9.00
C ALA A 82 -3.24 7.24 10.13
N ALA A 83 -2.36 6.80 11.04
CA ALA A 83 -2.75 5.99 12.20
C ALA A 83 -3.69 6.75 13.14
N GLN A 84 -3.40 8.04 13.40
CA GLN A 84 -4.28 8.88 14.21
C GLN A 84 -5.70 8.96 13.63
N GLN A 85 -5.82 9.24 12.31
CA GLN A 85 -7.12 9.25 11.63
C GLN A 85 -7.86 7.91 11.78
N ALA A 86 -7.15 6.79 11.57
CA ALA A 86 -7.74 5.46 11.66
C ALA A 86 -8.24 5.13 13.08
N VAL A 87 -7.45 5.50 14.10
CA VAL A 87 -7.79 5.28 15.50
C VAL A 87 -8.97 6.15 15.92
N ASP A 88 -8.95 7.44 15.58
CA ASP A 88 -10.04 8.38 15.89
C ASP A 88 -11.36 7.89 15.26
N GLU A 89 -11.32 7.45 14.01
CA GLU A 89 -12.52 6.93 13.32
C GLU A 89 -13.01 5.63 13.93
N SER A 90 -12.12 4.73 14.28
CA SER A 90 -12.48 3.42 14.85
C SER A 90 -13.07 3.53 16.25
N GLY A 91 -12.65 4.52 17.03
CA GLY A 91 -12.98 4.65 18.46
C GLY A 91 -12.49 3.45 19.29
N VAL A 92 -11.41 2.79 18.89
CA VAL A 92 -10.89 1.56 19.54
C VAL A 92 -10.13 1.84 20.84
N GLU A 93 -9.61 3.06 21.03
CA GLU A 93 -8.87 3.42 22.24
C GLU A 93 -9.69 3.21 23.51
N GLY A 94 -9.07 2.61 24.52
CA GLY A 94 -9.72 2.31 25.80
C GLY A 94 -10.74 1.16 25.76
N THR A 95 -10.92 0.50 24.60
CA THR A 95 -11.81 -0.66 24.47
C THR A 95 -11.07 -1.98 24.44
N VAL A 96 -9.75 -1.95 24.27
CA VAL A 96 -8.83 -3.11 24.22
C VAL A 96 -7.76 -2.93 25.30
N GLU A 97 -7.40 -4.01 26.00
CA GLU A 97 -6.27 -3.99 26.92
C GLU A 97 -4.98 -3.61 26.15
N PRO A 98 -4.14 -2.71 26.68
CA PRO A 98 -2.94 -2.23 25.97
C PRO A 98 -2.01 -3.35 25.50
N GLU A 99 -1.86 -4.44 26.27
CA GLU A 99 -1.05 -5.61 25.94
C GLU A 99 -1.67 -6.47 24.82
N ARG A 100 -2.95 -6.24 24.50
CA ARG A 100 -3.70 -6.89 23.42
C ARG A 100 -3.88 -5.98 22.19
N PHE A 101 -3.40 -4.74 22.27
CA PHE A 101 -3.38 -3.77 21.18
C PHE A 101 -1.98 -3.75 20.56
N ALA A 102 -1.87 -4.10 19.28
CA ALA A 102 -0.59 -4.30 18.58
C ALA A 102 -0.44 -3.31 17.42
N VAL A 103 0.78 -3.20 16.89
CA VAL A 103 1.09 -2.40 15.69
C VAL A 103 1.94 -3.24 14.74
N ILE A 104 1.50 -3.41 13.49
CA ILE A 104 2.34 -3.91 12.39
C ILE A 104 2.26 -2.93 11.24
N PHE A 105 3.37 -2.28 10.88
CA PHE A 105 3.35 -1.22 9.89
C PHE A 105 4.43 -1.41 8.81
N GLY A 106 4.02 -1.38 7.53
CA GLY A 106 4.89 -1.64 6.39
C GLY A 106 5.67 -0.40 5.95
N THR A 107 6.92 -0.59 5.55
CA THR A 107 7.71 0.38 4.79
C THR A 107 8.71 -0.36 3.91
N GLY A 108 8.99 0.13 2.72
CA GLY A 108 9.97 -0.50 1.83
C GLY A 108 11.40 -0.09 2.16
N ILE A 109 11.61 1.18 2.54
CA ILE A 109 12.92 1.78 2.70
C ILE A 109 13.11 2.43 4.08
N GLY A 110 12.06 2.98 4.66
CA GLY A 110 12.15 3.76 5.91
C GLY A 110 12.66 5.18 5.67
N GLY A 111 13.44 5.72 6.60
CA GLY A 111 13.87 7.13 6.64
C GLY A 111 15.00 7.48 5.68
N ILE A 112 14.83 7.23 4.39
CA ILE A 112 15.85 7.51 3.37
C ILE A 112 16.15 9.02 3.22
N GLY A 113 15.15 9.88 3.44
CA GLY A 113 15.34 11.34 3.42
C GLY A 113 16.28 11.80 4.54
N THR A 114 16.11 11.26 5.72
CA THR A 114 17.03 11.48 6.85
C THR A 114 18.42 10.94 6.54
N PHE A 115 18.52 9.72 5.96
CA PHE A 115 19.81 9.16 5.57
C PHE A 115 20.56 10.07 4.61
N GLU A 116 19.92 10.53 3.55
CA GLU A 116 20.55 11.40 2.55
C GLU A 116 21.01 12.74 3.14
N THR A 117 20.16 13.36 3.96
CA THR A 117 20.48 14.63 4.62
C THR A 117 21.66 14.50 5.58
N GLU A 118 21.65 13.49 6.45
CA GLU A 118 22.71 13.31 7.45
C GLU A 118 24.01 12.79 6.83
N HIS A 119 23.94 11.97 5.76
CA HIS A 119 25.12 11.56 5.00
C HIS A 119 25.78 12.77 4.32
N THR A 120 25.03 13.66 3.72
CA THR A 120 25.54 14.89 3.11
C THR A 120 26.23 15.77 4.17
N LYS A 121 25.60 15.97 5.33
CA LYS A 121 26.24 16.68 6.45
C LYS A 121 27.55 16.03 6.91
N LEU A 122 27.59 14.70 6.99
CA LEU A 122 28.79 13.96 7.39
C LEU A 122 29.93 14.21 6.41
N MET A 123 29.66 14.16 5.11
CA MET A 123 30.67 14.37 4.07
C MET A 123 31.16 15.81 4.00
N GLU A 124 30.29 16.79 4.17
CA GLU A 124 30.63 18.22 4.08
C GLU A 124 31.23 18.77 5.37
N LYS A 125 30.74 18.35 6.55
CA LYS A 125 31.01 19.01 7.84
C LYS A 125 31.70 18.12 8.88
N GLY A 126 31.89 16.83 8.53
CA GLY A 126 32.54 15.83 9.37
C GLY A 126 31.66 15.27 10.51
N PRO A 127 32.15 14.22 11.21
CA PRO A 127 31.33 13.40 12.12
C PRO A 127 30.79 14.14 13.35
N ARG A 128 31.39 15.25 13.74
CA ARG A 128 30.91 16.05 14.90
C ARG A 128 29.60 16.78 14.65
N ARG A 129 29.14 16.85 13.38
CA ARG A 129 27.91 17.55 12.97
C ARG A 129 26.72 16.62 12.69
N GLY A 130 26.91 15.32 12.78
CA GLY A 130 25.83 14.33 12.64
C GLY A 130 24.80 14.48 13.76
N SER A 131 23.54 14.22 13.43
CA SER A 131 22.44 14.21 14.40
C SER A 131 22.58 13.01 15.35
N PRO A 132 22.41 13.19 16.67
CA PRO A 132 22.33 12.08 17.61
C PRO A 132 21.10 11.19 17.37
N LEU A 133 20.08 11.71 16.62
CA LEU A 133 18.86 11.01 16.26
C LEU A 133 18.89 10.39 14.86
N PHE A 134 20.03 10.45 14.16
CA PHE A 134 20.17 9.92 12.79
C PHE A 134 19.66 8.48 12.70
N VAL A 135 20.16 7.59 13.54
CA VAL A 135 19.78 6.18 13.50
C VAL A 135 18.28 5.98 13.83
N PRO A 136 17.74 6.51 14.96
CA PRO A 136 16.32 6.41 15.25
C PRO A 136 15.39 6.97 14.15
N MET A 137 15.78 8.07 13.50
CA MET A 137 14.97 8.66 12.42
C MET A 137 14.98 7.81 11.15
N MET A 138 16.09 7.11 10.87
CA MET A 138 16.30 6.40 9.61
C MET A 138 15.69 4.99 9.62
N ILE A 139 15.73 4.27 10.74
CA ILE A 139 15.39 2.84 10.76
C ILE A 139 13.88 2.59 10.54
N GLY A 140 13.56 1.54 9.75
CA GLY A 140 12.21 1.28 9.26
C GLY A 140 11.18 0.85 10.31
N ASN A 141 11.61 0.49 11.54
CA ASN A 141 10.69 0.13 12.61
C ASN A 141 10.07 1.34 13.34
N MET A 142 10.54 2.56 13.08
CA MET A 142 10.13 3.73 13.86
C MET A 142 8.69 4.17 13.60
N ALA A 143 8.15 3.93 12.41
CA ALA A 143 6.72 4.15 12.18
C ALA A 143 5.87 3.33 13.16
N ALA A 144 6.11 2.02 13.25
CA ALA A 144 5.41 1.14 14.19
C ALA A 144 5.66 1.54 15.65
N GLY A 145 6.91 1.86 16.01
CA GLY A 145 7.28 2.26 17.36
C GLY A 145 6.61 3.57 17.81
N MET A 146 6.54 4.57 16.94
CA MET A 146 5.92 5.86 17.25
C MET A 146 4.39 5.75 17.37
N ILE A 147 3.76 4.99 16.48
CA ILE A 147 2.33 4.67 16.58
C ILE A 147 2.04 3.96 17.90
N ALA A 148 2.86 2.97 18.28
CA ALA A 148 2.70 2.23 19.53
C ALA A 148 2.84 3.14 20.77
N ILE A 149 3.82 4.04 20.79
CA ILE A 149 4.02 5.01 21.89
C ILE A 149 2.81 5.95 22.00
N ARG A 150 2.32 6.44 20.86
CA ARG A 150 1.22 7.41 20.83
C ARG A 150 -0.10 6.85 21.35
N HIS A 151 -0.41 5.60 21.00
CA HIS A 151 -1.71 4.95 21.29
C HIS A 151 -1.63 3.91 22.43
N ASP A 152 -0.55 3.94 23.21
CA ASP A 152 -0.29 2.99 24.30
C ASP A 152 -0.47 1.50 23.90
N CYS A 153 -0.04 1.17 22.67
CA CYS A 153 -0.08 -0.20 22.16
C CYS A 153 1.11 -0.99 22.75
N ARG A 154 0.84 -1.85 23.72
CA ARG A 154 1.86 -2.64 24.44
C ARG A 154 1.95 -4.09 23.96
N GLY A 155 1.14 -4.45 22.96
CA GLY A 155 1.26 -5.70 22.24
C GLY A 155 2.49 -5.70 21.32
N SER A 156 2.51 -6.60 20.33
CA SER A 156 3.60 -6.65 19.35
C SER A 156 3.67 -5.36 18.53
N ALA A 157 4.87 -4.75 18.42
CA ALA A 157 5.12 -3.61 17.55
C ALA A 157 6.25 -3.95 16.58
N MET A 158 5.93 -4.17 15.29
CA MET A 158 6.88 -4.68 14.30
C MET A 158 6.75 -3.97 12.94
N PRO A 159 7.86 -3.76 12.22
CA PRO A 159 7.81 -3.37 10.82
C PRO A 159 7.61 -4.60 9.94
N ALA A 160 6.91 -4.44 8.81
CA ALA A 160 7.02 -5.34 7.67
C ALA A 160 7.87 -4.67 6.59
N VAL A 161 8.96 -5.31 6.17
CA VAL A 161 9.89 -4.78 5.17
C VAL A 161 10.06 -5.82 4.06
N THR A 162 9.22 -5.72 3.04
CA THR A 162 9.16 -6.63 1.87
C THR A 162 9.01 -5.84 0.58
N ALA A 163 9.77 -4.73 0.48
CA ALA A 163 9.74 -3.82 -0.65
C ALA A 163 8.29 -3.35 -0.95
N CYS A 164 7.82 -3.48 -2.20
CA CYS A 164 6.49 -3.03 -2.62
C CYS A 164 5.33 -3.82 -1.97
N ALA A 165 5.60 -4.99 -1.38
CA ALA A 165 4.59 -5.81 -0.70
C ALA A 165 4.46 -5.50 0.81
N SER A 166 5.25 -4.56 1.35
CA SER A 166 5.34 -4.30 2.80
C SER A 166 3.99 -3.99 3.44
N GLY A 167 3.18 -3.11 2.82
CA GLY A 167 1.87 -2.75 3.34
C GLY A 167 0.89 -3.93 3.35
N SER A 168 0.85 -4.71 2.27
CA SER A 168 0.02 -5.93 2.20
C SER A 168 0.47 -6.99 3.20
N ASN A 169 1.78 -7.21 3.36
CA ASN A 169 2.30 -8.13 4.36
C ASN A 169 2.00 -7.63 5.80
N ALA A 170 2.11 -6.32 6.06
CA ALA A 170 1.74 -5.75 7.35
C ALA A 170 0.28 -6.03 7.71
N ILE A 171 -0.65 -5.79 6.78
CA ILE A 171 -2.09 -6.05 6.96
C ILE A 171 -2.35 -7.54 7.14
N GLY A 172 -1.72 -8.39 6.32
CA GLY A 172 -1.88 -9.85 6.41
C GLY A 172 -1.36 -10.44 7.72
N GLU A 173 -0.18 -10.01 8.19
CA GLU A 173 0.35 -10.47 9.48
C GLU A 173 -0.47 -9.90 10.66
N ALA A 174 -0.96 -8.66 10.57
CA ALA A 174 -1.89 -8.10 11.54
C ALA A 174 -3.18 -8.93 11.63
N MET A 175 -3.75 -9.30 10.48
CA MET A 175 -4.90 -10.19 10.40
C MET A 175 -4.62 -11.55 11.10
N ARG A 176 -3.45 -12.14 10.86
CA ARG A 176 -3.05 -13.39 11.53
C ARG A 176 -2.93 -13.23 13.05
N LEU A 177 -2.38 -12.11 13.54
CA LEU A 177 -2.31 -11.85 14.99
C LEU A 177 -3.70 -11.85 15.63
N VAL A 178 -4.66 -11.15 15.03
CA VAL A 178 -6.04 -11.11 15.54
C VAL A 178 -6.72 -12.47 15.39
N ARG A 179 -6.63 -13.09 14.21
CA ARG A 179 -7.25 -14.39 13.88
C ARG A 179 -6.84 -15.51 14.82
N HIS A 180 -5.56 -15.53 15.21
CA HIS A 180 -5.03 -16.56 16.11
C HIS A 180 -5.08 -16.16 17.59
N GLY A 181 -5.67 -15.02 17.92
CA GLY A 181 -5.90 -14.61 19.30
C GLY A 181 -4.67 -14.06 20.04
N TYR A 182 -3.63 -13.62 19.31
CA TYR A 182 -2.46 -12.95 19.91
C TYR A 182 -2.73 -11.46 20.19
N ALA A 183 -3.64 -10.83 19.44
CA ALA A 183 -4.13 -9.48 19.66
C ALA A 183 -5.66 -9.44 19.54
N ASP A 184 -6.30 -8.41 20.07
CA ASP A 184 -7.73 -8.15 19.88
C ASP A 184 -7.95 -6.99 18.91
N ALA A 185 -6.99 -6.07 18.82
CA ALA A 185 -6.92 -5.07 17.77
C ALA A 185 -5.46 -4.81 17.34
N VAL A 186 -5.28 -4.38 16.09
CA VAL A 186 -3.98 -4.04 15.51
C VAL A 186 -4.10 -2.79 14.65
N ILE A 187 -3.26 -1.79 14.88
CA ILE A 187 -3.03 -0.69 13.93
C ILE A 187 -2.05 -1.20 12.89
N THR A 188 -2.45 -1.18 11.63
CA THR A 188 -1.64 -1.71 10.52
C THR A 188 -1.73 -0.82 9.29
N GLY A 189 -0.92 -1.10 8.29
CA GLY A 189 -0.90 -0.35 7.04
C GLY A 189 0.50 -0.21 6.48
N GLY A 190 0.78 0.89 5.77
CA GLY A 190 2.09 1.15 5.22
C GLY A 190 2.36 2.63 4.98
N ALA A 191 3.63 3.02 5.03
CA ALA A 191 4.10 4.37 4.78
C ALA A 191 5.41 4.38 3.99
N GLU A 192 5.56 5.36 3.11
CA GLU A 192 6.79 5.61 2.38
C GLU A 192 6.97 7.10 2.07
N ALA A 193 8.21 7.59 2.11
CA ALA A 193 8.59 8.93 1.67
C ALA A 193 9.95 8.87 0.96
N ALA A 194 9.95 8.23 -0.23
CA ALA A 194 11.18 7.94 -0.97
C ALA A 194 11.38 8.83 -2.21
N ILE A 195 10.68 9.98 -2.29
CA ILE A 195 10.91 10.96 -3.37
C ILE A 195 12.11 11.83 -2.99
N VAL A 196 13.29 11.23 -3.10
CA VAL A 196 14.58 11.86 -2.78
C VAL A 196 15.58 11.63 -3.92
N PRO A 197 16.60 12.50 -4.08
CA PRO A 197 17.59 12.43 -5.15
C PRO A 197 18.21 11.05 -5.35
N SER A 198 18.69 10.41 -4.28
CA SER A 198 19.36 9.11 -4.36
C SER A 198 18.41 7.97 -4.78
N ALA A 199 17.19 7.95 -4.28
CA ALA A 199 16.21 6.92 -4.66
C ALA A 199 15.77 7.08 -6.12
N ILE A 200 15.47 8.32 -6.57
CA ILE A 200 15.15 8.59 -7.98
C ILE A 200 16.30 8.16 -8.89
N ALA A 201 17.55 8.52 -8.57
CA ALA A 201 18.71 8.11 -9.34
C ALA A 201 18.86 6.57 -9.40
N GLY A 202 18.69 5.90 -8.26
CA GLY A 202 18.76 4.43 -8.16
C GLY A 202 17.73 3.73 -9.05
N PHE A 203 16.46 4.12 -8.94
CA PHE A 203 15.36 3.54 -9.74
C PHE A 203 15.48 3.87 -11.24
N VAL A 204 15.94 5.09 -11.61
CA VAL A 204 16.21 5.45 -13.01
C VAL A 204 17.32 4.59 -13.59
N ASN A 205 18.43 4.42 -12.87
CA ASN A 205 19.56 3.62 -13.34
C ASN A 205 19.20 2.12 -13.50
N MET A 206 18.25 1.66 -12.70
CA MET A 206 17.65 0.32 -12.80
C MET A 206 16.65 0.20 -13.98
N LYS A 207 16.31 1.32 -14.65
CA LYS A 207 15.29 1.41 -15.71
C LYS A 207 13.88 1.01 -15.22
N ALA A 208 13.59 1.28 -13.95
CA ALA A 208 12.31 0.98 -13.33
C ALA A 208 11.33 2.16 -13.40
N LEU A 209 11.84 3.41 -13.41
CA LEU A 209 11.00 4.60 -13.49
C LEU A 209 10.67 5.00 -14.94
N SER A 210 9.46 5.50 -15.12
CA SER A 210 9.08 6.24 -16.32
C SER A 210 9.92 7.51 -16.46
N THR A 211 10.31 7.82 -17.70
CA THR A 211 11.02 9.04 -18.05
C THR A 211 10.17 10.00 -18.88
N SER A 212 8.85 9.77 -18.95
CA SER A 212 7.91 10.73 -19.54
C SER A 212 7.95 12.05 -18.78
N GLU A 213 7.82 13.14 -19.51
CA GLU A 213 7.67 14.49 -18.94
C GLU A 213 6.18 14.94 -18.95
N ASN A 214 5.30 14.12 -19.54
CA ASN A 214 3.86 14.35 -19.52
C ASN A 214 3.22 13.53 -18.38
N PRO A 215 2.60 14.16 -17.36
CA PRO A 215 1.94 13.46 -16.27
C PRO A 215 0.89 12.42 -16.72
N ASP A 216 0.20 12.69 -17.82
CA ASP A 216 -0.85 11.81 -18.35
C ASP A 216 -0.31 10.62 -19.16
N GLU A 217 1.00 10.59 -19.40
CA GLU A 217 1.70 9.50 -20.12
C GLU A 217 2.78 8.83 -19.26
N ALA A 218 2.82 9.11 -17.97
CA ALA A 218 3.93 8.68 -17.12
C ALA A 218 3.67 7.34 -16.43
N SER A 219 2.46 7.10 -15.92
CA SER A 219 2.06 5.86 -15.27
C SER A 219 0.95 5.19 -16.07
N LEU A 220 1.28 4.16 -16.83
CA LEU A 220 0.42 3.54 -17.84
C LEU A 220 0.25 2.02 -17.61
N PRO A 221 -0.34 1.58 -16.47
CA PRO A 221 -0.54 0.15 -16.24
C PRO A 221 -1.34 -0.51 -17.36
N PHE A 222 -0.89 -1.67 -17.83
CA PHE A 222 -1.49 -2.51 -18.89
C PHE A 222 -1.53 -1.89 -20.30
N ASP A 223 -1.10 -0.64 -20.49
CA ASP A 223 -1.03 0.01 -21.80
C ASP A 223 0.24 -0.42 -22.56
N LYS A 224 0.16 -0.46 -23.88
CA LYS A 224 1.30 -0.79 -24.77
C LYS A 224 2.45 0.20 -24.65
N ARG A 225 2.15 1.47 -24.33
CA ARG A 225 3.12 2.56 -24.20
C ARG A 225 3.85 2.55 -22.86
N ARG A 226 3.49 1.68 -21.90
CA ARG A 226 4.10 1.65 -20.57
C ARG A 226 5.61 1.51 -20.63
N GLY A 227 6.32 2.23 -19.79
CA GLY A 227 7.79 2.28 -19.80
C GLY A 227 8.46 2.30 -18.43
N GLY A 228 7.70 2.13 -17.35
CA GLY A 228 8.17 2.19 -15.97
C GLY A 228 7.10 2.75 -15.05
N PHE A 229 7.32 2.66 -13.74
CA PHE A 229 6.40 3.25 -12.78
C PHE A 229 6.75 4.72 -12.48
N VAL A 230 5.81 5.46 -11.94
CA VAL A 230 6.06 6.76 -11.30
C VAL A 230 6.09 6.54 -9.80
N ILE A 231 7.11 7.05 -9.11
CA ILE A 231 7.20 6.94 -7.65
C ILE A 231 6.14 7.81 -6.97
N GLY A 232 5.53 7.30 -5.90
CA GLY A 232 4.62 8.04 -5.02
C GLY A 232 5.06 7.97 -3.57
N GLU A 233 4.49 8.83 -2.73
CA GLU A 233 4.69 8.84 -1.28
C GLU A 233 3.36 8.91 -0.52
N GLY A 234 3.38 8.61 0.78
CA GLY A 234 2.24 8.75 1.66
C GLY A 234 2.10 7.60 2.65
N ALA A 235 0.96 7.51 3.28
CA ALA A 235 0.60 6.42 4.20
C ALA A 235 -0.91 6.15 4.17
N VAL A 236 -1.26 4.88 4.37
CA VAL A 236 -2.61 4.48 4.74
C VAL A 236 -2.52 3.56 5.95
N ALA A 237 -3.36 3.81 6.95
CA ALA A 237 -3.50 3.00 8.15
C ALA A 237 -4.90 2.41 8.25
N LEU A 238 -4.97 1.20 8.78
CA LEU A 238 -6.20 0.48 9.10
C LEU A 238 -6.17 0.06 10.57
N VAL A 239 -7.31 0.08 11.23
CA VAL A 239 -7.53 -0.61 12.51
C VAL A 239 -8.20 -1.94 12.19
N LEU A 240 -7.49 -3.04 12.43
CA LEU A 240 -8.04 -4.39 12.38
C LEU A 240 -8.48 -4.80 13.79
N GLU A 241 -9.65 -5.39 13.88
CA GLU A 241 -10.28 -5.74 15.15
C GLU A 241 -10.95 -7.10 15.08
N GLU A 242 -10.99 -7.82 16.19
CA GLU A 242 -11.77 -9.04 16.32
C GLU A 242 -13.27 -8.72 16.14
N TYR A 243 -13.95 -9.50 15.32
CA TYR A 243 -15.33 -9.22 14.89
C TYR A 243 -16.34 -9.12 16.04
N GLU A 244 -16.33 -10.05 16.99
CA GLU A 244 -17.30 -10.05 18.10
C GLU A 244 -17.01 -8.87 19.06
N HIS A 245 -15.73 -8.49 19.24
CA HIS A 245 -15.37 -7.31 19.99
C HIS A 245 -15.90 -6.03 19.28
N ALA A 246 -15.61 -5.87 17.97
CA ALA A 246 -16.10 -4.74 17.18
C ALA A 246 -17.62 -4.60 17.24
N LYS A 247 -18.33 -5.71 17.07
CA LYS A 247 -19.78 -5.79 17.11
C LYS A 247 -20.35 -5.46 18.48
N ALA A 248 -19.75 -5.97 19.55
CA ALA A 248 -20.20 -5.73 20.91
C ALA A 248 -20.14 -4.25 21.32
N ARG A 249 -19.15 -3.51 20.82
CA ARG A 249 -19.03 -2.06 21.07
C ARG A 249 -19.76 -1.19 20.04
N GLY A 250 -20.42 -1.79 19.03
CA GLY A 250 -21.15 -1.06 17.99
C GLY A 250 -20.26 -0.31 17.01
N ALA A 251 -19.06 -0.81 16.75
CA ALA A 251 -18.12 -0.19 15.81
C ALA A 251 -18.68 -0.16 14.38
N LYS A 252 -18.34 0.88 13.62
CA LYS A 252 -18.48 0.86 12.17
C LYS A 252 -17.54 -0.21 11.60
N ILE A 253 -18.02 -1.03 10.69
CA ILE A 253 -17.24 -2.07 10.01
C ILE A 253 -17.22 -1.77 8.52
N TYR A 254 -16.01 -1.61 7.95
CA TYR A 254 -15.80 -1.39 6.53
C TYR A 254 -15.81 -2.69 5.70
N GLY A 255 -15.43 -3.80 6.31
CA GLY A 255 -15.35 -5.12 5.68
C GLY A 255 -14.50 -6.06 6.51
N GLU A 256 -14.43 -7.31 6.06
CA GLU A 256 -13.62 -8.36 6.66
C GLU A 256 -12.35 -8.57 5.84
N VAL A 257 -11.20 -8.67 6.50
CA VAL A 257 -9.97 -9.21 5.91
C VAL A 257 -10.06 -10.71 6.05
N CYS A 258 -10.59 -11.38 5.02
CA CYS A 258 -10.98 -12.78 5.09
C CYS A 258 -9.90 -13.75 4.58
N GLY A 259 -8.89 -13.27 3.83
CA GLY A 259 -7.80 -14.10 3.34
C GLY A 259 -6.50 -13.36 3.12
N TYR A 260 -5.40 -14.09 3.25
CA TYR A 260 -4.05 -13.58 3.02
C TYR A 260 -3.13 -14.67 2.50
N GLY A 261 -2.55 -14.45 1.32
CA GLY A 261 -1.50 -15.27 0.75
C GLY A 261 -0.16 -14.53 0.71
N SER A 262 0.91 -15.21 1.08
CA SER A 262 2.27 -14.66 1.06
C SER A 262 3.24 -15.71 0.55
N THR A 263 3.95 -15.40 -0.54
CA THR A 263 4.88 -16.31 -1.21
C THR A 263 6.16 -15.59 -1.61
N CYS A 264 7.16 -16.37 -2.03
CA CYS A 264 8.38 -15.85 -2.61
C CYS A 264 8.66 -16.54 -3.95
N ASP A 265 9.00 -15.75 -4.98
CA ASP A 265 9.41 -16.28 -6.30
C ASP A 265 10.69 -17.10 -6.24
N ALA A 266 11.60 -16.78 -5.32
CA ALA A 266 12.92 -17.39 -5.18
C ALA A 266 13.66 -17.50 -6.54
N HIS A 267 13.64 -16.39 -7.31
CA HIS A 267 14.12 -16.36 -8.69
C HIS A 267 15.18 -15.29 -8.95
N HIS A 268 14.82 -14.01 -8.79
CA HIS A 268 15.68 -12.87 -9.09
C HIS A 268 15.43 -11.72 -8.13
N ILE A 269 16.42 -10.82 -7.94
CA ILE A 269 16.33 -9.72 -6.98
C ILE A 269 15.28 -8.65 -7.35
N THR A 270 15.00 -8.48 -8.65
CA THR A 270 14.07 -7.43 -9.13
C THR A 270 13.03 -7.90 -10.15
N ALA A 271 13.28 -9.01 -10.84
CA ALA A 271 12.37 -9.53 -11.85
C ALA A 271 11.43 -10.59 -11.25
N PRO A 272 10.12 -10.54 -11.55
CA PRO A 272 9.20 -11.60 -11.16
C PRO A 272 9.51 -12.90 -11.91
N HIS A 273 9.06 -14.03 -11.36
CA HIS A 273 9.26 -15.33 -12.01
C HIS A 273 8.45 -15.41 -13.32
N PRO A 274 9.08 -15.77 -14.45
CA PRO A 274 8.44 -15.70 -15.77
C PRO A 274 7.19 -16.58 -15.92
N ASP A 275 7.04 -17.64 -15.13
CA ASP A 275 5.83 -18.49 -15.12
C ASP A 275 4.74 -17.96 -14.15
N ALA A 276 4.93 -16.80 -13.57
CA ALA A 276 3.95 -16.15 -12.68
C ALA A 276 3.50 -16.98 -11.44
N ARG A 277 4.27 -18.01 -11.07
CA ARG A 277 3.86 -18.98 -10.04
C ARG A 277 3.68 -18.39 -8.65
N GLY A 278 4.56 -17.45 -8.26
CA GLY A 278 4.54 -16.86 -6.92
C GLY A 278 3.29 -16.00 -6.69
N GLY A 279 3.04 -15.07 -7.61
CA GLY A 279 1.84 -14.22 -7.56
C GLY A 279 0.55 -15.04 -7.64
N ALA A 280 0.49 -16.04 -8.55
CA ALA A 280 -0.66 -16.93 -8.66
C ALA A 280 -0.91 -17.72 -7.36
N GLN A 281 0.13 -18.24 -6.72
CA GLN A 281 -0.01 -19.01 -5.48
C GLN A 281 -0.47 -18.10 -4.33
N ALA A 282 0.05 -16.88 -4.21
CA ALA A 282 -0.41 -15.92 -3.20
C ALA A 282 -1.90 -15.61 -3.36
N MET A 283 -2.38 -15.42 -4.61
CA MET A 283 -3.81 -15.24 -4.88
C MET A 283 -4.63 -16.48 -4.50
N MET A 284 -4.19 -17.67 -4.92
CA MET A 284 -4.91 -18.92 -4.60
C MET A 284 -5.01 -19.16 -3.08
N ASP A 285 -3.95 -18.87 -2.33
CA ASP A 285 -3.95 -19.02 -0.88
C ASP A 285 -4.93 -18.02 -0.21
N ALA A 286 -4.91 -16.75 -0.62
CA ALA A 286 -5.84 -15.74 -0.14
C ALA A 286 -7.31 -16.08 -0.48
N MET A 287 -7.57 -16.51 -1.70
CA MET A 287 -8.89 -16.93 -2.18
C MET A 287 -9.41 -18.16 -1.43
N LYS A 288 -8.53 -19.13 -1.17
CA LYS A 288 -8.88 -20.32 -0.37
C LYS A 288 -9.29 -19.97 1.06
N GLU A 289 -8.55 -19.08 1.73
CA GLU A 289 -8.92 -18.59 3.07
C GLU A 289 -10.22 -17.80 3.05
N ALA A 290 -10.46 -17.01 2.00
CA ALA A 290 -11.68 -16.22 1.80
C ALA A 290 -12.91 -17.06 1.39
N GLY A 291 -12.76 -18.36 1.15
CA GLY A 291 -13.84 -19.22 0.70
C GLY A 291 -14.35 -18.84 -0.70
N TYR A 292 -13.45 -18.49 -1.61
CA TYR A 292 -13.79 -18.15 -3.00
C TYR A 292 -14.56 -19.28 -3.68
N THR A 293 -15.54 -18.89 -4.49
CA THR A 293 -16.31 -19.77 -5.37
C THR A 293 -16.47 -19.14 -6.75
N ASP A 294 -16.74 -19.94 -7.77
CA ASP A 294 -16.96 -19.47 -9.15
C ASP A 294 -18.18 -18.55 -9.32
N THR A 295 -18.99 -18.40 -8.27
CA THR A 295 -20.14 -17.48 -8.25
C THR A 295 -19.79 -16.08 -7.75
N ASP A 296 -18.56 -15.88 -7.26
CA ASP A 296 -18.13 -14.58 -6.79
C ASP A 296 -17.92 -13.60 -7.95
N THR A 297 -18.40 -12.37 -7.76
CA THR A 297 -18.01 -11.22 -8.58
C THR A 297 -16.70 -10.66 -8.03
N VAL A 298 -15.60 -10.89 -8.75
CA VAL A 298 -14.24 -10.58 -8.28
C VAL A 298 -13.77 -9.23 -8.81
N TYR A 299 -13.27 -8.39 -7.90
CA TYR A 299 -12.44 -7.24 -8.21
C TYR A 299 -10.99 -7.51 -7.80
N VAL A 300 -10.03 -7.29 -8.68
CA VAL A 300 -8.60 -7.37 -8.40
C VAL A 300 -8.01 -5.95 -8.50
N ASN A 301 -7.62 -5.37 -7.37
CA ASN A 301 -6.72 -4.24 -7.37
C ASN A 301 -5.31 -4.78 -7.60
N ALA A 302 -4.84 -4.62 -8.82
CA ALA A 302 -3.61 -5.22 -9.29
C ALA A 302 -2.38 -4.47 -8.80
N HIS A 303 -1.26 -5.16 -8.69
CA HIS A 303 0.03 -4.52 -8.52
C HIS A 303 0.30 -3.54 -9.66
N GLY A 304 0.07 -3.92 -10.91
CA GLY A 304 -0.07 -3.06 -12.08
C GLY A 304 0.84 -1.83 -12.09
N THR A 305 2.15 -2.03 -12.19
CA THR A 305 3.14 -0.93 -12.03
C THR A 305 3.33 -0.09 -13.29
N GLY A 306 2.83 -0.54 -14.44
CA GLY A 306 3.15 0.08 -15.73
C GLY A 306 4.57 -0.26 -16.21
N THR A 307 5.19 -1.31 -15.68
CA THR A 307 6.46 -1.81 -16.20
C THR A 307 6.24 -2.88 -17.26
N PRO A 308 7.11 -2.98 -18.27
CA PRO A 308 6.91 -3.91 -19.38
C PRO A 308 6.72 -5.37 -18.95
N MET A 309 7.46 -5.84 -17.94
CA MET A 309 7.43 -7.23 -17.49
C MET A 309 6.34 -7.52 -16.46
N ASN A 310 6.16 -6.65 -15.46
CA ASN A 310 5.25 -6.92 -14.36
C ASN A 310 3.82 -7.14 -14.83
N ASP A 311 3.29 -6.27 -15.67
CA ASP A 311 1.88 -6.26 -16.03
C ASP A 311 1.48 -7.51 -16.83
N VAL A 312 2.37 -8.01 -17.68
CA VAL A 312 2.17 -9.29 -18.42
C VAL A 312 2.22 -10.48 -17.47
N ILE A 313 3.19 -10.51 -16.55
CA ILE A 313 3.35 -11.62 -15.60
C ILE A 313 2.19 -11.63 -14.59
N GLU A 314 1.75 -10.48 -14.14
CA GLU A 314 0.60 -10.38 -13.24
C GLU A 314 -0.70 -10.81 -13.94
N THR A 315 -0.91 -10.43 -15.20
CA THR A 315 -2.03 -10.92 -16.02
C THR A 315 -2.05 -12.46 -16.07
N ALA A 316 -0.88 -13.07 -16.30
CA ALA A 316 -0.74 -14.52 -16.27
C ALA A 316 -0.99 -15.12 -14.87
N ALA A 317 -0.58 -14.43 -13.79
CA ALA A 317 -0.84 -14.85 -12.41
C ALA A 317 -2.35 -14.85 -12.10
N ILE A 318 -3.06 -13.80 -12.47
CA ILE A 318 -4.52 -13.67 -12.29
C ILE A 318 -5.25 -14.80 -13.04
N LYS A 319 -4.87 -15.06 -14.29
CA LYS A 319 -5.45 -16.16 -15.08
C LYS A 319 -5.18 -17.53 -14.45
N LYS A 320 -3.98 -17.77 -13.94
CA LYS A 320 -3.65 -19.02 -13.24
C LYS A 320 -4.43 -19.21 -11.97
N ALA A 321 -4.64 -18.13 -11.19
CA ALA A 321 -5.33 -18.19 -9.92
C ALA A 321 -6.85 -18.37 -10.07
N LEU A 322 -7.49 -17.64 -10.97
CA LEU A 322 -8.94 -17.65 -11.16
C LEU A 322 -9.41 -18.69 -12.21
N GLY A 323 -8.51 -19.17 -13.07
CA GLY A 323 -8.85 -19.87 -14.33
C GLY A 323 -9.20 -18.87 -15.43
N GLU A 324 -8.96 -19.23 -16.69
CA GLU A 324 -9.12 -18.36 -17.87
C GLU A 324 -10.53 -17.72 -17.96
N ASP A 325 -11.58 -18.50 -17.73
CA ASP A 325 -12.96 -18.03 -17.88
C ASP A 325 -13.38 -17.04 -16.77
N ASN A 326 -12.98 -17.30 -15.52
CA ASN A 326 -13.29 -16.41 -14.40
C ASN A 326 -12.40 -15.16 -14.39
N ALA A 327 -11.16 -15.29 -14.82
CA ALA A 327 -10.26 -14.14 -14.98
C ALA A 327 -10.79 -13.11 -15.98
N LYS A 328 -11.40 -13.56 -17.09
CA LYS A 328 -12.05 -12.68 -18.09
C LYS A 328 -13.29 -11.97 -17.56
N LYS A 329 -13.97 -12.53 -16.55
CA LYS A 329 -15.15 -11.93 -15.90
C LYS A 329 -14.75 -10.97 -14.77
N ALA A 330 -13.55 -11.16 -14.18
CA ALA A 330 -13.07 -10.35 -13.10
C ALA A 330 -12.80 -8.91 -13.58
N TYR A 331 -13.10 -7.95 -12.71
CA TYR A 331 -12.67 -6.57 -12.91
C TYR A 331 -11.24 -6.42 -12.38
N VAL A 332 -10.36 -5.81 -13.15
CA VAL A 332 -8.96 -5.55 -12.76
C VAL A 332 -8.70 -4.06 -12.89
N SER A 333 -8.08 -3.42 -11.90
CA SER A 333 -7.60 -2.06 -12.10
C SER A 333 -6.31 -1.80 -11.34
N SER A 334 -5.52 -0.83 -11.78
CA SER A 334 -4.35 -0.36 -11.05
C SER A 334 -4.53 1.10 -10.63
N THR A 335 -4.68 1.31 -9.34
CA THR A 335 -4.73 2.64 -8.74
C THR A 335 -3.40 3.40 -8.84
N LYS A 336 -2.30 2.71 -9.19
CA LYS A 336 -1.00 3.34 -9.43
C LYS A 336 -0.97 4.26 -10.64
N SER A 337 -1.93 4.14 -11.55
CA SER A 337 -2.14 5.12 -12.63
C SER A 337 -2.44 6.52 -12.07
N MET A 338 -3.03 6.61 -10.87
CA MET A 338 -3.45 7.84 -10.19
C MET A 338 -2.49 8.26 -9.06
N THR A 339 -2.06 7.32 -8.24
CA THR A 339 -1.27 7.57 -7.02
C THR A 339 0.23 7.45 -7.23
N GLY A 340 0.67 7.04 -8.42
CA GLY A 340 2.01 6.49 -8.57
C GLY A 340 2.20 5.24 -7.72
N HIS A 341 3.40 4.72 -7.71
CA HIS A 341 3.77 3.58 -6.88
C HIS A 341 4.29 4.05 -5.52
N MET A 342 3.48 3.94 -4.49
CA MET A 342 3.81 4.37 -3.12
C MET A 342 4.68 3.34 -2.36
N LEU A 343 5.38 2.45 -3.07
CA LEU A 343 6.31 1.43 -2.54
C LEU A 343 5.72 0.67 -1.34
N GLY A 344 6.30 0.83 -0.14
CA GLY A 344 5.83 0.16 1.08
C GLY A 344 4.42 0.55 1.52
N ALA A 345 3.90 1.69 1.07
CA ALA A 345 2.53 2.12 1.33
C ALA A 345 1.51 1.62 0.29
N ALA A 346 1.97 1.08 -0.86
CA ALA A 346 1.12 0.73 -1.98
C ALA A 346 -0.01 -0.25 -1.60
N GLY A 347 0.32 -1.36 -0.94
CA GLY A 347 -0.69 -2.35 -0.54
C GLY A 347 -1.72 -1.83 0.44
N ALA A 348 -1.39 -0.79 1.22
CA ALA A 348 -2.33 -0.20 2.17
C ALA A 348 -3.36 0.71 1.49
N ILE A 349 -2.97 1.53 0.49
CA ILE A 349 -3.95 2.32 -0.30
C ILE A 349 -4.79 1.40 -1.19
N GLU A 350 -4.24 0.32 -1.68
CA GLU A 350 -4.95 -0.69 -2.46
C GLU A 350 -5.99 -1.44 -1.60
N ALA A 351 -5.68 -1.73 -0.33
CA ALA A 351 -6.64 -2.26 0.64
C ALA A 351 -7.80 -1.29 0.89
N LEU A 352 -7.51 0.03 1.06
CA LEU A 352 -8.54 1.06 1.14
C LEU A 352 -9.43 1.03 -0.11
N ALA A 353 -8.85 1.00 -1.30
CA ALA A 353 -9.60 0.96 -2.56
C ALA A 353 -10.50 -0.29 -2.65
N CYS A 354 -10.02 -1.48 -2.25
CA CYS A 354 -10.81 -2.71 -2.19
C CYS A 354 -12.00 -2.61 -1.24
N LEU A 355 -11.78 -2.09 -0.02
CA LEU A 355 -12.84 -1.94 0.99
C LEU A 355 -13.92 -0.96 0.53
N PHE A 356 -13.54 0.18 -0.04
CA PHE A 356 -14.51 1.15 -0.55
C PHE A 356 -15.21 0.66 -1.81
N ALA A 357 -14.51 -0.05 -2.72
CA ALA A 357 -15.15 -0.65 -3.89
C ALA A 357 -16.21 -1.68 -3.49
N LEU A 358 -15.95 -2.52 -2.49
CA LEU A 358 -16.95 -3.44 -1.92
C LEU A 358 -18.15 -2.68 -1.36
N ASN A 359 -17.94 -1.62 -0.57
CA ASN A 359 -19.02 -0.93 0.12
C ASN A 359 -19.90 -0.10 -0.82
N GLU A 360 -19.28 0.66 -1.74
CA GLU A 360 -20.00 1.56 -2.65
C GLU A 360 -20.42 0.89 -3.96
N GLY A 361 -19.86 -0.30 -4.28
CA GLY A 361 -20.12 -0.96 -5.56
C GLY A 361 -19.50 -0.22 -6.76
N VAL A 362 -18.40 0.53 -6.53
CA VAL A 362 -17.71 1.33 -7.55
C VAL A 362 -16.26 0.89 -7.64
N ILE A 363 -15.83 0.43 -8.79
CA ILE A 363 -14.45 0.01 -9.06
C ILE A 363 -13.67 1.19 -9.65
N PRO A 364 -12.56 1.63 -9.00
CA PRO A 364 -11.73 2.70 -9.53
C PRO A 364 -11.11 2.33 -10.89
N PRO A 365 -10.93 3.29 -11.81
CA PRO A 365 -10.35 3.01 -13.12
C PRO A 365 -8.83 2.84 -13.08
N THR A 366 -8.31 2.23 -14.15
CA THR A 366 -6.94 2.44 -14.61
C THR A 366 -6.96 3.60 -15.59
N ILE A 367 -6.54 4.79 -15.16
CA ILE A 367 -6.54 5.98 -16.03
C ILE A 367 -5.42 5.92 -17.07
N HIS A 368 -5.59 6.62 -18.20
CA HIS A 368 -4.66 6.69 -19.34
C HIS A 368 -4.41 5.33 -20.04
N LEU A 369 -5.30 4.36 -19.82
CA LEU A 369 -5.30 3.08 -20.54
C LEU A 369 -6.06 3.24 -21.88
N ASP A 370 -5.36 3.71 -22.90
CA ASP A 370 -5.94 4.00 -24.23
C ASP A 370 -5.67 2.87 -25.23
N GLU A 371 -4.50 2.23 -25.14
CA GLU A 371 -4.09 1.12 -25.99
C GLU A 371 -3.66 -0.09 -25.15
N GLN A 372 -4.63 -0.89 -24.72
CA GLN A 372 -4.34 -2.08 -23.90
C GLN A 372 -3.41 -3.04 -24.63
N ASP A 373 -2.37 -3.52 -23.92
CA ASP A 373 -1.44 -4.53 -24.44
C ASP A 373 -2.17 -5.86 -24.64
N GLU A 374 -1.96 -6.51 -25.78
CA GLU A 374 -2.59 -7.80 -26.12
C GLU A 374 -2.21 -8.94 -25.14
N ASN A 375 -1.08 -8.80 -24.43
CA ASN A 375 -0.66 -9.72 -23.38
C ASN A 375 -1.24 -9.40 -22.01
N CYS A 376 -1.98 -8.30 -21.89
CA CYS A 376 -2.68 -7.87 -20.70
C CYS A 376 -4.21 -7.89 -20.93
N ASP A 377 -4.75 -8.97 -21.50
CA ASP A 377 -6.07 -9.13 -22.10
C ASP A 377 -7.21 -9.39 -21.08
N LEU A 378 -7.14 -8.80 -19.89
CA LEU A 378 -8.19 -8.82 -18.87
C LEU A 378 -9.06 -7.55 -18.94
N ASN A 379 -10.16 -7.52 -18.22
CA ASN A 379 -10.97 -6.31 -18.08
C ASN A 379 -10.32 -5.31 -17.11
N CYS A 380 -9.40 -4.49 -17.61
CA CYS A 380 -8.56 -3.59 -16.81
C CYS A 380 -9.24 -2.27 -16.43
N VAL A 381 -10.57 -2.16 -16.52
CA VAL A 381 -11.39 -0.98 -16.16
C VAL A 381 -10.77 0.32 -16.69
N PRO A 382 -10.75 0.54 -18.03
CA PRO A 382 -10.02 1.64 -18.61
C PRO A 382 -10.72 2.99 -18.37
N ASN A 383 -9.96 3.98 -17.93
CA ASN A 383 -10.25 5.41 -17.87
C ASN A 383 -11.46 5.86 -17.02
N THR A 384 -12.49 5.05 -16.87
CA THR A 384 -13.73 5.43 -16.15
C THR A 384 -14.09 4.34 -15.13
N ALA A 385 -14.46 4.76 -13.92
CA ALA A 385 -14.95 3.86 -12.88
C ALA A 385 -16.19 3.09 -13.35
N VAL A 386 -16.34 1.85 -12.86
CA VAL A 386 -17.44 0.96 -13.22
C VAL A 386 -18.21 0.58 -11.97
N GLU A 387 -19.55 0.61 -12.06
CA GLU A 387 -20.43 0.09 -11.02
C GLU A 387 -20.57 -1.43 -11.14
N ALA A 388 -20.37 -2.15 -10.04
CA ALA A 388 -20.53 -3.60 -9.97
C ALA A 388 -20.87 -4.07 -8.55
N ASP A 389 -21.69 -5.12 -8.42
CA ASP A 389 -21.94 -5.77 -7.13
C ASP A 389 -20.83 -6.77 -6.82
N ILE A 390 -19.76 -6.26 -6.22
CA ILE A 390 -18.56 -7.01 -5.88
C ILE A 390 -18.82 -7.83 -4.62
N THR A 391 -18.49 -9.11 -4.65
CA THR A 391 -18.59 -10.01 -3.50
C THR A 391 -17.24 -10.38 -2.90
N LEU A 392 -16.15 -10.28 -3.70
CA LEU A 392 -14.77 -10.53 -3.29
C LEU A 392 -13.85 -9.51 -3.93
N ALA A 393 -13.08 -8.78 -3.12
CA ALA A 393 -12.01 -7.92 -3.60
C ALA A 393 -10.65 -8.49 -3.22
N LEU A 394 -9.73 -8.53 -4.16
CA LEU A 394 -8.36 -8.99 -4.00
C LEU A 394 -7.39 -7.81 -4.21
N SER A 395 -6.39 -7.67 -3.36
CA SER A 395 -5.31 -6.70 -3.52
C SER A 395 -3.99 -7.43 -3.69
N ASN A 396 -3.35 -7.27 -4.84
CA ASN A 396 -2.09 -7.92 -5.17
C ASN A 396 -0.89 -6.98 -4.97
N SER A 397 0.17 -7.50 -4.40
CA SER A 397 1.46 -6.81 -4.32
C SER A 397 2.59 -7.74 -4.71
N LEU A 398 3.41 -7.31 -5.67
CA LEU A 398 4.58 -8.01 -6.18
C LEU A 398 5.82 -7.15 -5.92
N GLY A 399 6.70 -7.57 -5.00
CA GLY A 399 7.83 -6.77 -4.53
C GLY A 399 9.19 -7.29 -5.00
N PHE A 400 10.16 -6.39 -5.10
CA PHE A 400 11.55 -6.77 -5.28
C PHE A 400 11.98 -7.77 -4.21
N GLY A 401 12.89 -8.69 -4.55
CA GLY A 401 13.20 -9.85 -3.74
C GLY A 401 12.29 -11.06 -4.02
N GLY A 402 11.30 -10.89 -4.92
CA GLY A 402 10.31 -11.92 -5.24
C GLY A 402 9.21 -12.05 -4.19
N HIS A 403 9.00 -11.02 -3.38
CA HIS A 403 7.92 -11.00 -2.39
C HIS A 403 6.57 -10.83 -3.07
N ASN A 404 5.67 -11.78 -2.87
CA ASN A 404 4.29 -11.70 -3.36
C ASN A 404 3.33 -11.74 -2.18
N ALA A 405 2.35 -10.85 -2.19
CA ALA A 405 1.27 -10.83 -1.20
C ALA A 405 -0.06 -10.61 -1.90
N CYS A 406 -1.09 -11.29 -1.44
CA CYS A 406 -2.47 -11.05 -1.83
C CYS A 406 -3.35 -10.98 -0.59
N LEU A 407 -4.13 -9.92 -0.47
CA LEU A 407 -5.17 -9.75 0.56
C LEU A 407 -6.54 -10.00 -0.08
N ALA A 408 -7.44 -10.62 0.66
CA ALA A 408 -8.82 -10.82 0.25
C ALA A 408 -9.79 -10.16 1.23
N PHE A 409 -10.76 -9.45 0.69
CA PHE A 409 -11.76 -8.69 1.44
C PHE A 409 -13.17 -9.08 1.03
N ARG A 410 -14.10 -9.09 2.01
CA ARG A 410 -15.54 -9.28 1.80
C ARG A 410 -16.35 -8.25 2.61
N LYS A 411 -17.60 -8.02 2.18
CA LYS A 411 -18.60 -7.37 3.04
C LYS A 411 -18.89 -8.25 4.28
N VAL A 412 -19.30 -7.63 5.38
CA VAL A 412 -19.69 -8.32 6.63
C VAL A 412 -21.20 -8.50 6.70
#